data_fb8e58d467444145acb37b82136982d4
#
_entry.id   fb8e58d467444145acb37b82136982d4
#
_cell.length_a   1.000
_cell.length_b   1.000
_cell.length_c   1.000
_cell.angle_alpha   90.00
_cell.angle_beta   90.00
_cell.angle_gamma   90.00
#
_symmetry.space_group_name_H-M   'P 1'
#
loop_
_entity.id
_entity.type
_entity.pdbx_description
1 polymer ?
#
loop_
_entity_poly.entity_id
_entity_poly.type
_entity_poly.pdbx_seq_one_letter_code
_entity_poly.pdbx_strand_id
1 'polypeptide(L)'
;MTLVEAITSRHSVRSFTEQKIDGSTAAELQKMIDDCNRLSGFNIQLVLDEPNAFSTRMARYGRFQNCRNYIAMIGPKGHDEDCGYYGEKIVIKAQQLGLNSCWVAMSYGKSKVPCKIPSGQKLYVVIALGYGTNQGVQHKSKSMDELCKVNGDMPQWFFNAMTLAMLAPTAVNQQKFLFTLDDDT
;
A
#
# COMPACT_ATOMS: atom_id res chain seq x y z
N MET A 1 6.83 -16.60 -4.43
CA MET A 1 7.51 -15.49 -3.68
C MET A 1 7.09 -15.60 -2.22
N THR A 2 8.07 -15.66 -1.31
CA THR A 2 7.84 -15.64 0.15
C THR A 2 7.37 -14.25 0.60
N LEU A 3 6.92 -14.14 1.85
CA LEU A 3 6.51 -12.85 2.43
C LEU A 3 7.68 -11.86 2.47
N VAL A 4 8.85 -12.29 2.92
CA VAL A 4 10.05 -11.44 3.01
C VAL A 4 10.52 -10.97 1.63
N GLU A 5 10.53 -11.88 0.64
CA GLU A 5 10.84 -11.50 -0.74
C GLU A 5 9.85 -10.47 -1.31
N ALA A 6 8.56 -10.60 -0.98
CA ALA A 6 7.56 -9.63 -1.41
C ALA A 6 7.78 -8.25 -0.77
N ILE A 7 8.06 -8.20 0.53
CA ILE A 7 8.35 -6.96 1.25
C ILE A 7 9.59 -6.27 0.66
N THR A 8 10.65 -7.02 0.41
CA THR A 8 11.93 -6.46 -0.07
C THR A 8 11.90 -6.04 -1.53
N SER A 9 11.11 -6.73 -2.37
CA SER A 9 11.00 -6.42 -3.81
C SER A 9 9.90 -5.40 -4.15
N ARG A 10 9.00 -5.12 -3.20
CA ARG A 10 7.89 -4.19 -3.40
C ARG A 10 8.39 -2.73 -3.44
N HIS A 11 8.21 -2.08 -4.55
CA HIS A 11 8.50 -0.65 -4.72
C HIS A 11 7.29 0.08 -5.30
N SER A 12 7.26 1.41 -5.17
CA SER A 12 6.21 2.23 -5.75
C SER A 12 6.34 2.30 -7.26
N VAL A 13 5.34 1.80 -7.99
CA VAL A 13 5.26 1.81 -9.45
C VAL A 13 4.07 2.67 -9.89
N ARG A 14 4.30 3.56 -10.86
CA ARG A 14 3.29 4.52 -11.36
C ARG A 14 2.98 4.37 -12.84
N SER A 15 3.71 3.51 -13.55
CA SER A 15 3.51 3.24 -14.97
C SER A 15 3.18 1.76 -15.15
N PHE A 16 2.03 1.48 -15.74
CA PHE A 16 1.50 0.12 -15.88
C PHE A 16 1.37 -0.26 -17.35
N THR A 17 1.45 -1.55 -17.62
CA THR A 17 1.19 -2.14 -18.95
C THR A 17 -0.31 -2.16 -19.24
N GLU A 18 -0.68 -2.56 -20.44
CA GLU A 18 -2.09 -2.78 -20.81
C GLU A 18 -2.60 -4.17 -20.41
N GLN A 19 -1.72 -5.00 -19.83
CA GLN A 19 -2.09 -6.34 -19.37
C GLN A 19 -3.19 -6.26 -18.31
N LYS A 20 -4.29 -6.93 -18.56
CA LYS A 20 -5.39 -7.04 -17.60
C LYS A 20 -5.02 -7.96 -16.46
N ILE A 21 -5.50 -7.65 -15.27
CA ILE A 21 -5.44 -8.57 -14.14
C ILE A 21 -6.41 -9.70 -14.45
N ASP A 22 -5.89 -10.92 -14.57
CA ASP A 22 -6.72 -12.10 -14.88
C ASP A 22 -7.65 -12.46 -13.72
N GLY A 23 -8.68 -13.27 -14.02
CA GLY A 23 -9.73 -13.59 -13.05
C GLY A 23 -9.22 -14.37 -11.84
N SER A 24 -8.19 -15.20 -11.98
CA SER A 24 -7.62 -15.97 -10.85
C SER A 24 -6.82 -15.06 -9.92
N THR A 25 -5.99 -14.20 -10.47
CA THR A 25 -5.24 -13.19 -9.70
C THR A 25 -6.18 -12.21 -8.98
N ALA A 26 -7.23 -11.74 -9.67
CA ALA A 26 -8.25 -10.88 -9.09
C ALA A 26 -8.99 -11.56 -7.94
N ALA A 27 -9.37 -12.84 -8.10
CA ALA A 27 -10.08 -13.61 -7.08
C ALA A 27 -9.23 -13.85 -5.82
N GLU A 28 -7.93 -14.15 -5.96
CA GLU A 28 -7.03 -14.29 -4.82
C GLU A 28 -6.84 -12.96 -4.07
N LEU A 29 -6.72 -11.86 -4.80
CA LEU A 29 -6.61 -10.53 -4.19
C LEU A 29 -7.91 -10.13 -3.49
N GLN A 30 -9.06 -10.40 -4.11
CA GLN A 30 -10.39 -10.16 -3.51
C GLN A 30 -10.56 -10.95 -2.21
N LYS A 31 -10.15 -12.21 -2.18
CA LYS A 31 -10.18 -13.02 -0.95
C LYS A 31 -9.38 -12.37 0.19
N MET A 32 -8.18 -11.87 -0.10
CA MET A 32 -7.39 -11.13 0.89
C MET A 32 -8.11 -9.86 1.38
N ILE A 33 -8.74 -9.13 0.45
CA ILE A 33 -9.52 -7.93 0.78
C ILE A 33 -10.72 -8.28 1.67
N ASP A 34 -11.45 -9.34 1.34
CA ASP A 34 -12.60 -9.79 2.13
C ASP A 34 -12.20 -10.20 3.55
N ASP A 35 -11.06 -10.89 3.69
CA ASP A 35 -10.49 -11.23 5.00
C ASP A 35 -10.10 -9.97 5.79
N CYS A 36 -9.46 -8.99 5.15
CA CYS A 36 -9.12 -7.72 5.78
C CYS A 36 -10.38 -6.96 6.22
N ASN A 37 -11.40 -6.88 5.35
CA ASN A 37 -12.67 -6.23 5.67
C ASN A 37 -13.38 -6.88 6.87
N ARG A 38 -13.40 -8.21 6.91
CA ARG A 38 -14.01 -8.97 8.01
C ARG A 38 -13.30 -8.73 9.36
N LEU A 39 -11.98 -8.58 9.34
CA LEU A 39 -11.16 -8.39 10.55
C LEU A 39 -11.15 -6.94 11.04
N SER A 40 -11.22 -5.96 10.14
CA SER A 40 -11.05 -4.54 10.45
C SER A 40 -12.35 -3.74 10.54
N GLY A 41 -13.43 -4.25 9.98
CA GLY A 41 -14.66 -3.47 9.79
C GLY A 41 -14.55 -2.40 8.68
N PHE A 42 -13.47 -2.43 7.89
CA PHE A 42 -13.32 -1.62 6.69
C PHE A 42 -14.25 -2.11 5.57
N ASN A 43 -14.40 -1.28 4.56
CA ASN A 43 -15.09 -1.58 3.30
C ASN A 43 -14.12 -1.34 2.13
N ILE A 44 -12.98 -2.02 2.18
CA ILE A 44 -11.94 -1.95 1.14
C ILE A 44 -12.51 -2.55 -0.14
N GLN A 45 -12.35 -1.86 -1.27
CA GLN A 45 -12.93 -2.28 -2.55
C GLN A 45 -11.85 -2.37 -3.62
N LEU A 46 -11.82 -3.50 -4.33
CA LEU A 46 -11.01 -3.68 -5.53
C LEU A 46 -11.75 -3.09 -6.72
N VAL A 47 -11.11 -2.18 -7.45
CA VAL A 47 -11.65 -1.55 -8.65
C VAL A 47 -10.76 -1.95 -9.83
N LEU A 48 -11.36 -2.59 -10.82
CA LEU A 48 -10.68 -3.07 -12.01
C LEU A 48 -11.22 -2.35 -13.25
N ASP A 49 -10.32 -2.13 -14.22
CA ASP A 49 -10.59 -1.58 -15.56
C ASP A 49 -11.34 -0.22 -15.51
N GLU A 50 -11.00 0.62 -14.54
CA GLU A 50 -11.55 1.96 -14.34
C GLU A 50 -10.49 3.04 -14.65
N PRO A 51 -10.53 3.71 -15.80
CA PRO A 51 -9.50 4.66 -16.22
C PRO A 51 -9.71 6.09 -15.69
N ASN A 52 -10.92 6.44 -15.21
CA ASN A 52 -11.28 7.84 -15.01
C ASN A 52 -10.62 8.47 -13.78
N ALA A 53 -10.42 7.68 -12.70
CA ALA A 53 -9.80 8.18 -11.48
C ALA A 53 -8.36 8.66 -11.75
N PHE A 54 -7.65 7.99 -12.64
CA PHE A 54 -6.25 8.31 -12.99
C PHE A 54 -6.07 9.06 -14.32
N SER A 55 -7.15 9.46 -15.01
CA SER A 55 -7.11 10.29 -16.22
C SER A 55 -7.04 11.80 -15.94
N THR A 56 -7.13 12.21 -14.70
CA THR A 56 -7.24 13.61 -14.29
C THR A 56 -5.90 14.36 -14.34
N ARG A 57 -5.97 15.71 -14.30
CA ARG A 57 -4.77 16.55 -14.23
C ARG A 57 -3.93 16.23 -12.98
N MET A 58 -4.57 15.91 -11.86
CA MET A 58 -3.89 15.52 -10.62
C MET A 58 -3.12 14.21 -10.77
N ALA A 59 -3.67 13.22 -11.47
CA ALA A 59 -2.98 11.97 -11.75
C ALA A 59 -1.73 12.19 -12.62
N ARG A 60 -1.81 13.08 -13.61
CA ARG A 60 -0.66 13.49 -14.43
C ARG A 60 0.44 14.16 -13.61
N TYR A 61 0.07 15.00 -12.63
CA TYR A 61 1.02 15.57 -11.68
C TYR A 61 1.72 14.47 -10.87
N GLY A 62 1.00 13.42 -10.47
CA GLY A 62 1.54 12.23 -9.82
C GLY A 62 2.34 11.29 -10.75
N ARG A 63 2.46 11.62 -12.05
CA ARG A 63 3.15 10.85 -13.09
C ARG A 63 2.59 9.44 -13.29
N PHE A 64 1.28 9.25 -13.03
CA PHE A 64 0.62 7.98 -13.30
C PHE A 64 0.37 7.81 -14.80
N GLN A 65 0.71 6.62 -15.31
CA GLN A 65 0.51 6.23 -16.70
C GLN A 65 -0.22 4.89 -16.75
N ASN A 66 -1.27 4.82 -17.56
CA ASN A 66 -2.09 3.62 -17.78
C ASN A 66 -2.56 2.92 -16.48
N CYS A 67 -2.85 3.70 -15.43
CA CYS A 67 -3.39 3.18 -14.19
C CYS A 67 -4.91 3.03 -14.31
N ARG A 68 -5.38 1.79 -14.41
CA ARG A 68 -6.80 1.44 -14.60
C ARG A 68 -7.36 0.59 -13.46
N ASN A 69 -6.50 0.10 -12.59
CA ASN A 69 -6.91 -0.73 -11.47
C ASN A 69 -6.36 -0.11 -10.17
N TYR A 70 -7.12 -0.23 -9.12
CA TYR A 70 -6.70 0.25 -7.81
C TYR A 70 -7.54 -0.35 -6.68
N ILE A 71 -7.04 -0.26 -5.48
CA ILE A 71 -7.74 -0.62 -4.25
C ILE A 71 -8.18 0.67 -3.59
N ALA A 72 -9.46 0.82 -3.29
CA ALA A 72 -10.00 1.94 -2.56
C ALA A 72 -10.05 1.60 -1.06
N MET A 73 -9.23 2.28 -0.26
CA MET A 73 -9.15 2.09 1.18
C MET A 73 -10.26 2.89 1.86
N ILE A 74 -11.40 2.25 2.07
CA ILE A 74 -12.59 2.84 2.71
C ILE A 74 -12.75 2.22 4.09
N GLY A 75 -12.92 3.05 5.11
CA GLY A 75 -13.07 2.57 6.48
C GLY A 75 -13.60 3.63 7.45
N PRO A 76 -13.87 3.25 8.71
CA PRO A 76 -14.32 4.16 9.75
C PRO A 76 -13.36 5.34 9.93
N LYS A 77 -13.87 6.50 10.31
CA LYS A 77 -13.03 7.67 10.58
C LYS A 77 -12.20 7.46 11.84
N GLY A 78 -10.94 7.91 11.84
CA GLY A 78 -10.03 7.80 12.99
C GLY A 78 -9.24 6.48 13.05
N HIS A 79 -9.33 5.62 12.02
CA HIS A 79 -8.63 4.35 11.92
C HIS A 79 -7.50 4.43 10.88
N ASP A 80 -6.65 5.45 10.98
CA ASP A 80 -5.57 5.68 10.00
C ASP A 80 -4.48 4.60 10.08
N GLU A 81 -4.20 4.08 11.27
CA GLU A 81 -3.25 2.98 11.51
C GLU A 81 -3.75 1.67 10.92
N ASP A 82 -5.02 1.33 11.13
CA ASP A 82 -5.65 0.16 10.53
C ASP A 82 -5.64 0.23 8.99
N CYS A 83 -5.87 1.43 8.44
CA CYS A 83 -5.75 1.66 7.00
C CYS A 83 -4.35 1.31 6.50
N GLY A 84 -3.30 1.71 7.22
CA GLY A 84 -1.91 1.37 6.92
C GLY A 84 -1.66 -0.14 7.01
N TYR A 85 -2.06 -0.76 8.11
CA TYR A 85 -1.82 -2.17 8.38
C TYR A 85 -2.51 -3.09 7.37
N TYR A 86 -3.82 -2.95 7.20
CA TYR A 86 -4.57 -3.81 6.28
C TYR A 86 -4.26 -3.50 4.81
N GLY A 87 -4.01 -2.22 4.48
CA GLY A 87 -3.60 -1.84 3.13
C GLY A 87 -2.26 -2.44 2.73
N GLU A 88 -1.25 -2.42 3.62
CA GLU A 88 0.05 -3.02 3.31
C GLU A 88 -0.01 -4.55 3.23
N LYS A 89 -0.85 -5.23 4.03
CA LYS A 89 -1.10 -6.68 3.85
C LYS A 89 -1.60 -7.00 2.45
N ILE A 90 -2.53 -6.19 1.92
CA ILE A 90 -3.07 -6.38 0.56
C ILE A 90 -1.99 -6.05 -0.49
N VAL A 91 -1.19 -5.01 -0.27
CA VAL A 91 -0.09 -4.62 -1.16
C VAL A 91 0.96 -5.72 -1.26
N ILE A 92 1.33 -6.33 -0.15
CA ILE A 92 2.29 -7.44 -0.12
C ILE A 92 1.70 -8.67 -0.83
N LYS A 93 0.42 -8.98 -0.62
CA LYS A 93 -0.25 -10.05 -1.37
C LYS A 93 -0.28 -9.76 -2.87
N ALA A 94 -0.55 -8.52 -3.27
CA ALA A 94 -0.49 -8.11 -4.68
C ALA A 94 0.91 -8.34 -5.27
N GLN A 95 1.96 -7.98 -4.54
CA GLN A 95 3.35 -8.24 -4.94
C GLN A 95 3.63 -9.74 -5.10
N GLN A 96 3.13 -10.58 -4.19
CA GLN A 96 3.25 -12.05 -4.31
C GLN A 96 2.57 -12.61 -5.56
N LEU A 97 1.50 -11.95 -6.02
CA LEU A 97 0.76 -12.27 -7.24
C LEU A 97 1.39 -11.66 -8.51
N GLY A 98 2.55 -11.00 -8.41
CA GLY A 98 3.25 -10.38 -9.53
C GLY A 98 2.71 -9.01 -9.93
N LEU A 99 1.85 -8.41 -9.11
CA LEU A 99 1.31 -7.06 -9.34
C LEU A 99 2.20 -6.01 -8.65
N ASN A 100 2.36 -4.88 -9.31
CA ASN A 100 3.00 -3.70 -8.74
C ASN A 100 1.95 -2.73 -8.20
N SER A 101 2.34 -1.90 -7.24
CA SER A 101 1.43 -0.99 -6.58
C SER A 101 2.06 0.37 -6.24
N CYS A 102 1.20 1.34 -5.92
CA CYS A 102 1.62 2.62 -5.35
C CYS A 102 0.51 3.21 -4.48
N TRP A 103 0.83 3.60 -3.25
CA TRP A 103 -0.07 4.34 -2.38
C TRP A 103 -0.30 5.77 -2.91
N VAL A 104 -1.55 6.22 -2.99
CA VAL A 104 -1.92 7.50 -3.59
C VAL A 104 -2.96 8.22 -2.74
N ALA A 105 -2.54 9.30 -2.07
CA ALA A 105 -3.44 10.10 -1.23
C ALA A 105 -4.14 11.23 -2.01
N MET A 106 -3.45 11.87 -2.95
CA MET A 106 -3.94 13.10 -3.60
C MET A 106 -3.90 13.07 -5.13
N SER A 107 -2.97 12.33 -5.73
CA SER A 107 -2.73 12.38 -7.18
C SER A 107 -3.69 11.51 -7.98
N TYR A 108 -5.00 11.62 -7.72
CA TYR A 108 -6.08 10.97 -8.47
C TYR A 108 -7.37 11.80 -8.40
N GLY A 109 -8.35 11.47 -9.21
CA GLY A 109 -9.67 12.12 -9.22
C GLY A 109 -10.60 11.47 -8.19
N LYS A 110 -10.61 11.96 -6.95
CA LYS A 110 -11.41 11.39 -5.86
C LYS A 110 -12.90 11.24 -6.20
N SER A 111 -13.48 12.23 -6.89
CA SER A 111 -14.89 12.20 -7.33
C SER A 111 -15.18 11.23 -8.48
N LYS A 112 -14.12 10.65 -9.07
CA LYS A 112 -14.23 9.67 -10.17
C LYS A 112 -14.13 8.23 -9.69
N VAL A 113 -13.83 8.02 -8.42
CA VAL A 113 -13.77 6.67 -7.83
C VAL A 113 -15.19 6.13 -7.68
N PRO A 114 -15.60 5.03 -8.35
CA PRO A 114 -16.97 4.52 -8.38
C PRO A 114 -17.30 3.66 -7.15
N CYS A 115 -16.75 3.99 -5.99
CA CYS A 115 -16.91 3.21 -4.78
C CYS A 115 -18.07 3.71 -3.93
N LYS A 116 -18.75 2.78 -3.27
CA LYS A 116 -19.77 3.09 -2.25
C LYS A 116 -19.08 3.36 -0.92
N ILE A 117 -19.32 4.53 -0.36
CA ILE A 117 -18.80 4.91 0.96
C ILE A 117 -19.97 4.85 1.96
N PRO A 118 -20.00 3.87 2.87
CA PRO A 118 -21.04 3.77 3.90
C PRO A 118 -21.06 4.98 4.83
N SER A 119 -22.21 5.21 5.48
CA SER A 119 -22.33 6.26 6.50
C SER A 119 -21.32 6.03 7.61
N GLY A 120 -20.65 7.09 8.09
CA GLY A 120 -19.61 7.03 9.10
C GLY A 120 -18.22 6.63 8.59
N GLN A 121 -18.10 6.21 7.34
CA GLN A 121 -16.80 5.86 6.73
C GLN A 121 -16.26 6.99 5.83
N LYS A 122 -14.99 6.89 5.47
CA LYS A 122 -14.31 7.78 4.50
C LYS A 122 -13.44 6.96 3.55
N LEU A 123 -13.22 7.49 2.35
CA LEU A 123 -12.13 7.06 1.48
C LEU A 123 -10.85 7.72 1.99
N TYR A 124 -9.95 6.92 2.54
CA TYR A 124 -8.63 7.36 3.03
C TYR A 124 -7.70 7.69 1.86
N VAL A 125 -7.39 6.69 1.09
CA VAL A 125 -6.45 6.70 -0.03
C VAL A 125 -6.89 5.68 -1.06
N VAL A 126 -6.29 5.73 -2.25
CA VAL A 126 -6.32 4.59 -3.17
C VAL A 126 -4.92 4.01 -3.32
N ILE A 127 -4.83 2.73 -3.68
CA ILE A 127 -3.58 2.06 -3.98
C ILE A 127 -3.64 1.67 -5.46
N ALA A 128 -2.89 2.39 -6.30
CA ALA A 128 -2.76 2.07 -7.73
C ALA A 128 -2.20 0.65 -7.89
N LEU A 129 -2.69 -0.10 -8.87
CA LEU A 129 -2.43 -1.53 -9.02
C LEU A 129 -2.33 -1.94 -10.48
N GLY A 130 -1.45 -2.89 -10.80
CA GLY A 130 -1.33 -3.47 -12.14
C GLY A 130 0.02 -4.11 -12.40
N TYR A 131 0.22 -4.60 -13.61
CA TYR A 131 1.53 -5.07 -14.07
C TYR A 131 2.36 -3.85 -14.50
N GLY A 132 3.44 -3.59 -13.78
CA GLY A 132 4.30 -2.43 -14.00
C GLY A 132 5.13 -2.53 -15.29
N THR A 133 5.37 -1.40 -15.95
CA THR A 133 6.36 -1.31 -17.04
C THR A 133 7.81 -1.41 -16.53
N ASN A 134 7.98 -1.31 -15.21
CA ASN A 134 9.22 -1.49 -14.47
C ASN A 134 8.88 -1.98 -13.06
N GLN A 135 9.89 -2.37 -12.30
CA GLN A 135 9.70 -2.86 -10.93
C GLN A 135 9.85 -1.76 -9.86
N GLY A 136 9.97 -0.50 -10.27
CA GLY A 136 10.27 0.60 -9.37
C GLY A 136 11.72 0.53 -8.86
N VAL A 137 12.00 1.40 -7.91
CA VAL A 137 13.30 1.45 -7.22
C VAL A 137 13.08 1.60 -5.72
N GLN A 138 13.98 1.04 -4.94
CA GLN A 138 13.97 1.20 -3.50
C GLN A 138 14.09 2.70 -3.15
N HIS A 139 13.28 3.16 -2.24
CA HIS A 139 13.40 4.52 -1.74
C HIS A 139 14.67 4.69 -0.90
N LYS A 140 15.19 5.91 -0.85
CA LYS A 140 16.32 6.23 0.03
C LYS A 140 15.81 6.21 1.48
N SER A 141 16.32 5.27 2.28
CA SER A 141 15.98 5.16 3.71
C SER A 141 16.91 6.03 4.55
N LYS A 142 16.38 6.52 5.67
CA LYS A 142 17.19 7.03 6.78
C LYS A 142 17.94 5.87 7.41
N SER A 143 18.93 6.18 8.25
CA SER A 143 19.62 5.15 9.03
C SER A 143 18.71 4.53 10.09
N MET A 144 19.03 3.34 10.56
CA MET A 144 18.29 2.70 11.64
C MET A 144 18.32 3.54 12.92
N ASP A 145 19.47 4.14 13.25
CA ASP A 145 19.65 5.00 14.43
C ASP A 145 18.77 6.26 14.41
N GLU A 146 18.37 6.73 13.21
CA GLU A 146 17.43 7.83 13.08
C GLU A 146 15.96 7.40 13.28
N LEU A 147 15.66 6.12 13.09
CA LEU A 147 14.29 5.57 13.04
C LEU A 147 13.95 4.66 14.22
N CYS A 148 14.95 4.29 15.04
CA CYS A 148 14.69 3.53 16.26
C CYS A 148 15.60 3.96 17.42
N LYS A 149 15.11 3.68 18.65
CA LYS A 149 15.84 3.81 19.89
C LYS A 149 15.66 2.55 20.71
N VAL A 150 16.77 2.05 21.26
CA VAL A 150 16.76 0.86 22.11
C VAL A 150 17.53 1.18 23.38
N ASN A 151 16.95 0.86 24.54
CA ASN A 151 17.63 0.90 25.81
C ASN A 151 18.37 -0.45 26.00
N GLY A 152 19.70 -0.46 25.96
CA GLY A 152 20.52 -1.67 26.05
C GLY A 152 20.86 -2.26 24.69
N ASP A 153 21.05 -3.58 24.64
CA ASP A 153 21.40 -4.29 23.41
C ASP A 153 20.18 -4.49 22.52
N MET A 154 20.35 -4.30 21.22
CA MET A 154 19.27 -4.51 20.25
C MET A 154 19.04 -6.01 20.01
N PRO A 155 17.89 -6.60 20.40
CA PRO A 155 17.59 -8.00 20.13
C PRO A 155 17.49 -8.27 18.63
N GLN A 156 17.87 -9.47 18.20
CA GLN A 156 17.86 -9.85 16.78
C GLN A 156 16.45 -9.76 16.16
N TRP A 157 15.42 -10.10 16.91
CA TRP A 157 14.04 -10.01 16.42
C TRP A 157 13.64 -8.56 16.12
N PHE A 158 14.05 -7.59 16.99
CA PHE A 158 13.74 -6.18 16.79
C PHE A 158 14.52 -5.61 15.60
N PHE A 159 15.81 -5.96 15.47
CA PHE A 159 16.61 -5.61 14.30
C PHE A 159 15.96 -6.10 12.99
N ASN A 160 15.49 -7.35 12.96
CA ASN A 160 14.81 -7.92 11.80
C ASN A 160 13.49 -7.19 11.49
N ALA A 161 12.69 -6.91 12.54
CA ALA A 161 11.43 -6.16 12.40
C ALA A 161 11.68 -4.74 11.84
N MET A 162 12.65 -4.03 12.39
CA MET A 162 13.03 -2.69 11.94
C MET A 162 13.53 -2.70 10.49
N THR A 163 14.36 -3.69 10.13
CA THR A 163 14.87 -3.84 8.76
C THR A 163 13.73 -3.92 7.74
N LEU A 164 12.65 -4.63 8.05
CA LEU A 164 11.48 -4.73 7.18
C LEU A 164 10.57 -3.48 7.28
N ALA A 165 10.37 -2.93 8.47
CA ALA A 165 9.54 -1.74 8.67
C ALA A 165 10.09 -0.50 7.93
N MET A 166 11.41 -0.37 7.85
CA MET A 166 12.09 0.70 7.10
C MET A 166 11.85 0.66 5.58
N LEU A 167 11.35 -0.46 5.04
CA LEU A 167 10.98 -0.60 3.62
C LEU A 167 9.55 -0.11 3.34
N ALA A 168 8.75 0.18 4.36
CA ALA A 168 7.39 0.66 4.20
C ALA A 168 7.35 2.01 3.48
N PRO A 169 6.41 2.21 2.53
CA PRO A 169 6.26 3.50 1.86
C PRO A 169 5.69 4.54 2.82
N THR A 170 6.23 5.75 2.78
CA THR A 170 5.69 6.87 3.54
C THR A 170 5.36 8.04 2.62
N ALA A 171 4.44 8.93 3.05
CA ALA A 171 4.03 10.09 2.26
C ALA A 171 5.26 10.94 1.87
N VAL A 172 5.49 11.11 0.57
CA VAL A 172 6.66 11.80 -0.03
C VAL A 172 8.01 11.39 0.58
N ASN A 173 8.10 10.13 1.02
CA ASN A 173 9.29 9.53 1.66
C ASN A 173 9.76 10.28 2.92
N GLN A 174 8.84 10.83 3.71
CA GLN A 174 9.19 11.61 4.92
C GLN A 174 9.80 10.75 6.02
N GLN A 175 9.40 9.48 6.13
CA GLN A 175 9.86 8.54 7.15
C GLN A 175 9.78 9.17 8.56
N LYS A 176 8.63 9.77 8.88
CA LYS A 176 8.34 10.40 10.17
C LYS A 176 7.76 9.38 11.14
N PHE A 177 8.55 8.42 11.48
CA PHE A 177 8.25 7.42 12.51
C PHE A 177 9.50 7.19 13.38
N LEU A 178 9.28 6.77 14.59
CA LEU A 178 10.32 6.36 15.52
C LEU A 178 9.80 5.15 16.28
N PHE A 179 10.52 4.06 16.22
CA PHE A 179 10.25 2.89 17.06
C PHE A 179 11.14 2.93 18.29
N THR A 180 10.58 2.60 19.44
CA THR A 180 11.33 2.47 20.69
C THR A 180 11.18 1.06 21.21
N LEU A 181 12.25 0.51 21.76
CA LEU A 181 12.22 -0.74 22.50
C LEU A 181 12.60 -0.41 23.95
N ASP A 182 11.64 -0.57 24.84
CA ASP A 182 11.80 -0.39 26.26
C ASP A 182 11.65 -1.76 26.96
N ASP A 183 12.73 -2.25 27.62
CA ASP A 183 12.73 -3.47 28.44
C ASP A 183 12.14 -4.75 27.78
N ASP A 184 12.68 -5.17 26.63
CA ASP A 184 12.29 -6.40 25.90
C ASP A 184 10.82 -6.52 25.46
N THR A 185 10.04 -5.43 25.46
CA THR A 185 8.64 -5.39 25.05
C THR A 185 8.40 -4.49 23.84
#